data_6873259791638f965ea237a7ddefab4a
#
_entry.id   6873259791638f965ea237a7ddefab4a
#
_cell.length_a   1.000
_cell.length_b   1.000
_cell.length_c   1.000
_cell.angle_alpha   90.00
_cell.angle_beta   90.00
_cell.angle_gamma   90.00
#
_symmetry.space_group_name_H-M   'P 1'
#
loop_
_entity.id
_entity.type
_entity.pdbx_description
1 polymer ?
#
loop_
_entity_poly.entity_id
_entity_poly.type
_entity_poly.pdbx_seq_one_letter_code
_entity_poly.pdbx_strand_id
1 'polypeptide(L)'
;MILNLDINIEEFNFSSDKAILDQIYNLNQCNTPEVGSLDSYNDLIGLLDKSFVNYFLFNGDEVIGFIVCFRENATYKSKNYKFFSSIQDQFLYIDRVVIKSSFREKGIGTNLYKFVEKIAKKNDISLCCEVNTKPK
;
A
#
# COMPACT_ATOMS: atom_id res chain seq x y z
N MET A 1 -29.50 -9.58 1.47
CA MET A 1 -28.47 -10.47 2.02
C MET A 1 -27.26 -9.66 2.47
N ILE A 2 -26.81 -9.93 3.65
CA ILE A 2 -25.66 -9.26 4.18
C ILE A 2 -24.44 -10.13 3.93
N LEU A 3 -23.46 -9.55 3.24
CA LEU A 3 -22.19 -10.22 3.08
C LEU A 3 -21.30 -9.82 4.24
N ASN A 4 -21.13 -10.73 5.15
CA ASN A 4 -20.17 -10.56 6.23
C ASN A 4 -18.81 -10.91 5.66
N LEU A 5 -18.08 -9.91 5.22
CA LEU A 5 -16.71 -10.12 4.79
C LEU A 5 -15.84 -10.08 6.03
N ASP A 6 -15.32 -11.25 6.39
CA ASP A 6 -14.40 -11.37 7.52
C ASP A 6 -13.01 -10.93 7.05
N ILE A 7 -12.82 -9.62 6.96
CA ILE A 7 -11.58 -9.05 6.47
C ILE A 7 -10.75 -8.55 7.64
N ASN A 8 -9.53 -9.03 7.71
CA ASN A 8 -8.58 -8.66 8.74
C ASN A 8 -7.44 -7.86 8.13
N ILE A 9 -6.81 -7.00 8.95
CA ILE A 9 -5.68 -6.21 8.54
C ILE A 9 -4.48 -6.56 9.42
N GLU A 10 -3.31 -6.66 8.80
CA GLU A 10 -2.10 -7.03 9.52
C GLU A 10 -0.90 -6.32 8.91
N GLU A 11 0.05 -5.94 9.74
CA GLU A 11 1.28 -5.31 9.27
C GLU A 11 2.20 -6.36 8.64
N PHE A 12 2.95 -5.96 7.62
CA PHE A 12 3.96 -6.82 7.01
C PHE A 12 5.21 -6.00 6.65
N ASN A 13 6.29 -6.71 6.40
CA ASN A 13 7.55 -6.10 5.97
C ASN A 13 8.33 -7.10 5.11
N PHE A 14 9.57 -6.74 4.76
CA PHE A 14 10.39 -7.57 3.88
C PHE A 14 10.76 -8.93 4.48
N SER A 15 10.61 -9.12 5.79
CA SER A 15 10.89 -10.41 6.44
C SER A 15 9.64 -11.21 6.76
N SER A 16 8.48 -10.80 6.27
CA SER A 16 7.23 -11.56 6.45
C SER A 16 7.28 -12.90 5.71
N ASP A 17 6.36 -13.79 6.04
CA ASP A 17 6.29 -15.11 5.41
C ASP A 17 6.26 -15.01 3.89
N LYS A 18 7.04 -15.86 3.25
CA LYS A 18 7.14 -15.88 1.79
C LYS A 18 5.79 -16.14 1.14
N ALA A 19 4.95 -16.96 1.75
CA ALA A 19 3.62 -17.25 1.20
C ALA A 19 2.77 -15.97 1.10
N ILE A 20 2.87 -15.08 2.09
CA ILE A 20 2.19 -13.80 2.08
C ILE A 20 2.81 -12.86 1.05
N LEU A 21 4.13 -12.78 1.05
CA LEU A 21 4.84 -11.89 0.11
C LEU A 21 4.62 -12.31 -1.35
N ASP A 22 4.53 -13.61 -1.63
CA ASP A 22 4.20 -14.11 -2.96
C ASP A 22 2.82 -13.65 -3.40
N GLN A 23 1.84 -13.72 -2.53
CA GLN A 23 0.48 -13.25 -2.83
C GLN A 23 0.47 -11.74 -3.09
N ILE A 24 1.21 -10.98 -2.29
CA ILE A 24 1.31 -9.52 -2.45
C ILE A 24 1.97 -9.19 -3.78
N TYR A 25 3.05 -9.87 -4.13
CA TYR A 25 3.73 -9.67 -5.41
C TYR A 25 2.77 -9.95 -6.58
N ASN A 26 2.09 -11.08 -6.55
CA ASN A 26 1.15 -11.45 -7.61
C ASN A 26 0.01 -10.44 -7.72
N LEU A 27 -0.51 -9.98 -6.57
CA LEU A 27 -1.59 -8.99 -6.56
C LEU A 27 -1.12 -7.66 -7.17
N ASN A 28 0.12 -7.24 -6.89
CA ASN A 28 0.69 -6.04 -7.50
C ASN A 28 0.73 -6.18 -9.02
N GLN A 29 1.25 -7.32 -9.50
CA GLN A 29 1.42 -7.54 -10.95
C GLN A 29 0.10 -7.61 -11.68
N CYS A 30 -0.95 -8.12 -11.04
CA CYS A 30 -2.29 -8.18 -11.62
C CYS A 30 -2.97 -6.81 -11.71
N ASN A 31 -2.40 -5.78 -11.10
CA ASN A 31 -2.98 -4.45 -11.05
C ASN A 31 -2.12 -3.39 -11.75
N THR A 32 -1.21 -3.81 -12.59
CA THR A 32 -0.47 -2.91 -13.46
C THR A 32 -1.33 -2.62 -14.69
N PRO A 33 -1.23 -1.43 -15.29
CA PRO A 33 -0.30 -0.34 -15.00
C PRO A 33 -0.77 0.65 -13.93
N GLU A 34 -1.92 0.45 -13.30
CA GLU A 34 -2.45 1.39 -12.29
C GLU A 34 -1.46 1.57 -11.13
N VAL A 35 -0.79 0.48 -10.73
CA VAL A 35 0.37 0.56 -9.85
C VAL A 35 1.60 0.17 -10.66
N GLY A 36 2.75 0.69 -10.25
CA GLY A 36 4.00 0.36 -10.93
C GLY A 36 4.31 -1.12 -10.83
N SER A 37 4.64 -1.74 -11.96
CA SER A 37 5.07 -3.13 -11.95
C SER A 37 6.41 -3.27 -11.24
N LEU A 38 6.65 -4.44 -10.71
CA LEU A 38 7.92 -4.80 -10.09
C LEU A 38 8.56 -5.86 -10.99
N ASP A 39 9.83 -5.66 -11.35
CA ASP A 39 10.49 -6.55 -12.31
C ASP A 39 10.69 -7.95 -11.74
N SER A 40 10.78 -8.05 -10.42
CA SER A 40 11.01 -9.34 -9.77
C SER A 40 10.50 -9.30 -8.33
N TYR A 41 10.41 -10.49 -7.75
CA TYR A 41 10.11 -10.63 -6.34
C TYR A 41 11.14 -9.87 -5.48
N ASN A 42 12.41 -9.88 -5.87
CA ASN A 42 13.45 -9.16 -5.15
C ASN A 42 13.22 -7.64 -5.17
N ASP A 43 12.58 -7.12 -6.22
CA ASP A 43 12.23 -5.70 -6.26
C ASP A 43 11.17 -5.36 -5.23
N LEU A 44 10.22 -6.27 -4.98
CA LEU A 44 9.28 -6.11 -3.90
C LEU A 44 10.01 -6.04 -2.55
N ILE A 45 10.94 -6.96 -2.32
CA ILE A 45 11.71 -6.97 -1.08
C ILE A 45 12.49 -5.67 -0.91
N GLY A 46 13.13 -5.19 -1.99
CA GLY A 46 13.84 -3.91 -1.96
C GLY A 46 12.94 -2.72 -1.67
N LEU A 47 11.74 -2.71 -2.24
CA LEU A 47 10.74 -1.68 -1.98
C LEU A 47 10.35 -1.67 -0.50
N LEU A 48 10.05 -2.84 0.04
CA LEU A 48 9.63 -2.98 1.44
C LEU A 48 10.75 -2.63 2.41
N ASP A 49 12.00 -2.91 2.04
CA ASP A 49 13.15 -2.56 2.87
C ASP A 49 13.28 -1.05 3.05
N LYS A 50 12.89 -0.28 2.04
CA LYS A 50 12.94 1.19 2.09
C LYS A 50 11.68 1.81 2.67
N SER A 51 10.61 1.04 2.80
CA SER A 51 9.32 1.54 3.28
C SER A 51 9.34 1.77 4.78
N PHE A 52 8.33 2.50 5.24
CA PHE A 52 8.16 2.77 6.67
C PHE A 52 7.20 1.78 7.31
N VAL A 53 6.00 1.64 6.72
CA VAL A 53 4.99 0.75 7.27
C VAL A 53 4.12 0.22 6.13
N ASN A 54 3.73 -1.03 6.23
CA ASN A 54 2.93 -1.69 5.22
C ASN A 54 1.89 -2.57 5.88
N TYR A 55 0.69 -2.62 5.29
CA TYR A 55 -0.38 -3.46 5.81
C TYR A 55 -0.98 -4.28 4.68
N PHE A 56 -1.41 -5.48 5.00
CA PHE A 56 -2.18 -6.27 4.05
C PHE A 56 -3.52 -6.64 4.65
N LEU A 57 -4.46 -6.87 3.76
CA LEU A 57 -5.82 -7.31 4.10
C LEU A 57 -5.98 -8.74 3.67
N PHE A 58 -6.60 -9.53 4.52
CA PHE A 58 -6.85 -10.93 4.16
C PHE A 58 -8.25 -11.36 4.55
N ASN A 59 -8.79 -12.24 3.73
CA ASN A 59 -10.08 -12.89 3.94
C ASN A 59 -9.79 -14.38 4.02
N GLY A 60 -9.86 -14.94 5.23
CA GLY A 60 -9.38 -16.31 5.44
C GLY A 60 -7.88 -16.40 5.18
N ASP A 61 -7.49 -17.24 4.24
CA ASP A 61 -6.08 -17.42 3.88
C ASP A 61 -5.66 -16.61 2.65
N GLU A 62 -6.57 -15.82 2.10
CA GLU A 62 -6.31 -15.07 0.87
C GLU A 62 -5.98 -13.61 1.16
N VAL A 63 -4.85 -13.15 0.63
CA VAL A 63 -4.52 -11.71 0.63
C VAL A 63 -5.37 -11.04 -0.45
N ILE A 64 -6.15 -10.05 -0.06
CA ILE A 64 -7.07 -9.37 -0.97
C ILE A 64 -6.71 -7.91 -1.20
N GLY A 65 -5.71 -7.40 -0.50
CA GLY A 65 -5.27 -6.03 -0.70
C GLY A 65 -4.04 -5.71 0.13
N PHE A 66 -3.38 -4.61 -0.19
CA PHE A 66 -2.25 -4.15 0.61
C PHE A 66 -1.97 -2.67 0.34
N ILE A 67 -1.20 -2.08 1.23
CA ILE A 67 -0.77 -0.69 1.12
C ILE A 67 0.69 -0.60 1.55
N VAL A 68 1.46 0.21 0.82
CA VAL A 68 2.88 0.46 1.11
C VAL A 68 3.08 1.94 1.35
N CYS A 69 3.70 2.29 2.46
CA CYS A 69 3.90 3.68 2.87
C CYS A 69 5.36 3.97 3.17
N PHE A 70 5.78 5.19 2.81
CA PHE A 70 7.13 5.69 3.05
C PHE A 70 7.09 6.91 3.97
N ARG A 71 8.16 7.14 4.67
CA ARG A 71 8.39 8.38 5.41
C ARG A 71 9.38 9.26 4.65
N GLU A 72 9.59 10.47 5.14
CA GLU A 72 10.63 11.35 4.62
C GLU A 72 12.02 10.69 4.73
N ASN A 73 12.95 11.15 3.93
CA ASN A 73 14.35 10.69 3.92
C ASN A 73 14.57 9.24 3.48
N ALA A 74 13.58 8.61 2.85
CA ALA A 74 13.78 7.30 2.25
C ALA A 74 14.59 7.43 0.95
N THR A 75 15.40 6.42 0.66
CA THR A 75 16.16 6.38 -0.60
C THR A 75 15.30 5.83 -1.73
N TYR A 76 14.17 6.50 -1.97
CA TYR A 76 13.20 6.06 -2.95
C TYR A 76 13.22 6.98 -4.17
N LYS A 77 13.17 6.39 -5.36
CA LYS A 77 13.40 7.13 -6.62
C LYS A 77 12.12 7.54 -7.35
N SER A 78 10.95 7.27 -6.78
CA SER A 78 9.69 7.67 -7.38
C SER A 78 9.64 9.20 -7.57
N LYS A 79 9.20 9.65 -8.74
CA LYS A 79 9.05 11.09 -9.01
C LYS A 79 8.05 11.73 -8.07
N ASN A 80 6.95 11.05 -7.78
CA ASN A 80 5.93 11.57 -6.89
C ASN A 80 6.46 11.68 -5.47
N TYR A 81 7.18 10.66 -5.00
CA TYR A 81 7.80 10.71 -3.69
C TYR A 81 8.77 11.90 -3.59
N LYS A 82 9.61 12.10 -4.61
CA LYS A 82 10.56 13.21 -4.63
C LYS A 82 9.87 14.56 -4.64
N PHE A 83 8.73 14.66 -5.33
CA PHE A 83 7.95 15.89 -5.34
C PHE A 83 7.50 16.24 -3.92
N PHE A 84 6.91 15.29 -3.19
CA PHE A 84 6.45 15.55 -1.83
C PHE A 84 7.63 15.81 -0.88
N SER A 85 8.77 15.14 -1.09
CA SER A 85 9.99 15.41 -0.32
C SER A 85 10.47 16.84 -0.50
N SER A 86 10.22 17.46 -1.66
CA SER A 86 10.66 18.81 -1.94
C SER A 86 9.81 19.88 -1.26
N ILE A 87 8.58 19.55 -0.87
CA ILE A 87 7.63 20.52 -0.30
C ILE A 87 7.22 20.23 1.14
N GLN A 88 7.58 19.07 1.67
CA GLN A 88 7.23 18.68 3.04
C GLN A 88 8.48 18.14 3.74
N ASP A 89 8.69 18.57 4.98
CA ASP A 89 9.81 18.07 5.78
C ASP A 89 9.49 16.74 6.44
N GLN A 90 8.24 16.53 6.85
CA GLN A 90 7.79 15.32 7.50
C GLN A 90 6.47 14.90 6.89
N PHE A 91 6.38 13.64 6.46
CA PHE A 91 5.17 13.16 5.81
C PHE A 91 5.10 11.63 5.83
N LEU A 92 3.90 11.13 5.62
CA LEU A 92 3.66 9.73 5.32
C LEU A 92 3.17 9.67 3.88
N TYR A 93 3.90 8.97 3.04
CA TYR A 93 3.58 8.88 1.61
C TYR A 93 3.03 7.51 1.29
N ILE A 94 1.82 7.46 0.73
CA ILE A 94 1.24 6.22 0.24
C ILE A 94 1.76 5.99 -1.18
N ASP A 95 2.62 5.00 -1.34
CA ASP A 95 3.19 4.67 -2.64
C ASP A 95 2.21 3.89 -3.49
N ARG A 96 1.55 2.90 -2.89
CA ARG A 96 0.57 2.08 -3.62
C ARG A 96 -0.46 1.49 -2.69
N VAL A 97 -1.67 1.39 -3.23
CA VAL A 97 -2.80 0.71 -2.61
C VAL A 97 -3.36 -0.22 -3.66
N VAL A 98 -3.47 -1.49 -3.33
CA VAL A 98 -4.01 -2.48 -4.26
C VAL A 98 -5.13 -3.23 -3.56
N ILE A 99 -6.28 -3.34 -4.23
CA ILE A 99 -7.39 -4.17 -3.76
C ILE A 99 -7.73 -5.15 -4.88
N LYS A 100 -7.84 -6.42 -4.56
CA LYS A 100 -8.21 -7.44 -5.52
C LYS A 100 -9.52 -7.07 -6.21
N SER A 101 -9.60 -7.25 -7.54
CA SER A 101 -10.74 -6.77 -8.32
C SER A 101 -12.10 -7.27 -7.81
N SER A 102 -12.16 -8.52 -7.34
CA SER A 102 -13.41 -9.10 -6.82
C SER A 102 -13.86 -8.46 -5.50
N PHE A 103 -13.00 -7.68 -4.85
CA PHE A 103 -13.30 -7.01 -3.59
C PHE A 103 -13.40 -5.50 -3.73
N ARG A 104 -13.32 -4.97 -4.95
CA ARG A 104 -13.47 -3.53 -5.18
C ARG A 104 -14.89 -3.08 -5.01
N GLU A 105 -15.08 -1.76 -4.84
CA GLU A 105 -16.40 -1.13 -4.71
C GLU A 105 -17.18 -1.56 -3.48
N LYS A 106 -16.48 -2.06 -2.46
CA LYS A 106 -17.07 -2.47 -1.17
C LYS A 106 -16.61 -1.57 -0.02
N GLY A 107 -15.96 -0.45 -0.34
CA GLY A 107 -15.45 0.48 0.66
C GLY A 107 -14.16 0.03 1.35
N ILE A 108 -13.56 -1.07 0.90
CA ILE A 108 -12.38 -1.64 1.53
C ILE A 108 -11.16 -0.71 1.36
N GLY A 109 -10.98 -0.19 0.14
CA GLY A 109 -9.87 0.73 -0.13
C GLY A 109 -9.99 2.00 0.71
N THR A 110 -11.21 2.53 0.84
CA THR A 110 -11.48 3.71 1.66
C THR A 110 -11.15 3.43 3.12
N ASN A 111 -11.52 2.26 3.63
CA ASN A 111 -11.23 1.88 5.01
C ASN A 111 -9.73 1.75 5.25
N LEU A 112 -9.02 1.19 4.30
CA LEU A 112 -7.56 1.05 4.39
C LEU A 112 -6.89 2.42 4.39
N TYR A 113 -7.35 3.32 3.53
CA TYR A 113 -6.87 4.70 3.47
C TYR A 113 -7.08 5.41 4.82
N LYS A 114 -8.29 5.29 5.39
CA LYS A 114 -8.59 5.88 6.69
C LYS A 114 -7.74 5.32 7.81
N PHE A 115 -7.43 4.03 7.73
CA PHE A 115 -6.55 3.38 8.69
C PHE A 115 -5.17 4.04 8.70
N VAL A 116 -4.60 4.27 7.52
CA VAL A 116 -3.30 4.90 7.38
C VAL A 116 -3.37 6.39 7.75
N GLU A 117 -4.47 7.05 7.43
CA GLU A 117 -4.69 8.45 7.82
C GLU A 117 -4.62 8.62 9.34
N LYS A 118 -5.15 7.67 10.09
CA LYS A 118 -5.06 7.70 11.56
C LYS A 118 -3.61 7.59 12.03
N ILE A 119 -2.80 6.80 11.33
CA ILE A 119 -1.37 6.67 11.66
C ILE A 119 -0.67 8.01 11.45
N ALA A 120 -0.96 8.69 10.35
CA ALA A 120 -0.37 10.01 10.07
C ALA A 120 -0.78 11.02 11.13
N LYS A 121 -2.05 11.05 11.51
CA LYS A 121 -2.55 11.96 12.54
C LYS A 121 -1.92 11.69 13.90
N LYS A 122 -1.76 10.42 14.26
CA LYS A 122 -1.14 10.03 15.53
C LYS A 122 0.30 10.50 15.61
N ASN A 123 1.00 10.55 14.48
CA ASN A 123 2.39 10.99 14.39
C ASN A 123 2.51 12.48 14.06
N ASP A 124 1.39 13.18 13.94
CA ASP A 124 1.33 14.61 13.61
C ASP A 124 2.10 14.96 12.34
N ILE A 125 1.89 14.16 11.30
CA ILE A 125 2.51 14.36 10.00
C ILE A 125 1.46 14.38 8.90
N SER A 126 1.81 15.01 7.78
CA SER A 126 0.94 15.10 6.61
C SER A 126 0.86 13.75 5.90
N LEU A 127 -0.32 13.44 5.37
CA LEU A 127 -0.50 12.28 4.52
C LEU A 127 -0.45 12.73 3.06
N CYS A 128 0.46 12.14 2.29
CA CYS A 128 0.64 12.44 0.88
C CYS A 128 0.41 11.19 0.05
N CYS A 129 -0.24 11.34 -1.09
CA CYS A 129 -0.42 10.24 -2.01
C CYS A 129 -0.59 10.78 -3.43
N GLU A 130 -0.31 9.92 -4.40
CA GLU A 130 -0.62 10.25 -5.77
C GLU A 130 -2.13 10.18 -5.95
N VAL A 131 -2.70 11.27 -6.45
CA VAL A 131 -4.11 11.29 -6.80
C VAL A 131 -4.23 10.90 -8.26
N ASN A 132 -4.88 9.78 -8.51
CA ASN A 132 -5.19 9.40 -9.87
C ASN A 132 -6.36 10.25 -10.36
N THR A 133 -6.08 11.19 -11.25
CA THR A 133 -7.07 12.12 -11.75
C THR A 133 -7.85 11.58 -12.93
N LYS A 134 -7.55 10.38 -13.39
CA LYS A 134 -8.28 9.81 -14.51
C LYS A 134 -9.73 9.53 -14.11
N PRO A 135 -10.67 9.79 -14.99
CA PRO A 135 -12.07 9.41 -14.74
C PRO A 135 -12.17 7.92 -14.48
N LYS A 136 -12.98 7.59 -13.52
CA LYS A 136 -13.21 6.20 -13.18
C LYS A 136 -14.29 5.60 -14.04
#